data_2625b55cc5175ed3146590ce19bce9a5
#
_entry.id   2625b55cc5175ed3146590ce19bce9a5
#
_cell.length_a   1.000
_cell.length_b   1.000
_cell.length_c   1.000
_cell.angle_alpha   90.00
_cell.angle_beta   90.00
_cell.angle_gamma   90.00
#
_symmetry.space_group_name_H-M   'P 1'
#
loop_
_entity.id
_entity.type
_entity.pdbx_description
1 polymer ?
#
loop_
_entity_poly.entity_id
_entity_poly.type
_entity_poly.pdbx_seq_one_letter_code
_entity_poly.pdbx_strand_id
1 'polypeptide(L)'
;MITVTTAATATAGTLKRLSDEGVSIWLDDLSRKRIESGNLAELVENKNVVGVTTNPSIFQAAIGSGEGYEEQLADLAVRGVTVDEAVRMMTTADVRAAADILRPVYEATDGRDGRVSIEVDPRLAHHTAATIAEARQLAWLVDRPNVMIKIPATKAGLPAITEVIAQGISVNVTLIFSLERYREVMDAYLAGLEKAAAKGLDLSAIHSVASFFVSRVDSEIDKRLTAIGTDEALALKGRAALANARLAYEAYEEVFAGDRWTALAGAKANKQRPLWASTGVKDPAYKSTLYVDELVAPGTVNTMPEATLNATADHGEITGDTVTGGYAQARADLAAVEALGISYDEVVTRLEDEGVAKFEVAWQDLLDAVKKSLGSKGADAE
;
A
#
# COMPACT_ATOMS: atom_id res chain seq x y z
N MET A 1 -42.16 -3.56 9.02
CA MET A 1 -41.20 -3.14 10.08
C MET A 1 -40.48 -4.41 10.54
N ILE A 2 -39.43 -4.85 9.90
CA ILE A 2 -38.56 -5.96 10.37
C ILE A 2 -37.31 -5.98 9.51
N THR A 3 -36.15 -5.96 10.18
CA THR A 3 -34.85 -6.51 9.80
C THR A 3 -33.91 -5.70 8.90
N VAL A 4 -33.63 -4.45 9.27
CA VAL A 4 -32.41 -3.78 8.81
C VAL A 4 -31.29 -3.87 9.88
N THR A 5 -31.63 -4.16 11.15
CA THR A 5 -30.69 -4.13 12.29
C THR A 5 -29.76 -5.35 12.40
N THR A 6 -30.13 -6.50 11.80
CA THR A 6 -29.32 -7.74 11.89
C THR A 6 -28.18 -7.82 10.89
N ALA A 7 -28.30 -7.21 9.71
CA ALA A 7 -27.23 -7.20 8.72
C ALA A 7 -26.04 -6.29 9.14
N ALA A 8 -26.32 -5.10 9.67
CA ALA A 8 -25.27 -4.16 10.09
C ALA A 8 -24.42 -4.68 11.26
N THR A 9 -25.04 -5.40 12.21
CA THR A 9 -24.31 -5.99 13.36
C THR A 9 -23.46 -7.21 12.96
N ALA A 10 -23.87 -7.99 11.96
CA ALA A 10 -23.07 -9.09 11.44
C ALA A 10 -21.85 -8.57 10.64
N THR A 11 -22.02 -7.47 9.91
CA THR A 11 -21.01 -6.83 9.07
C THR A 11 -19.84 -6.27 9.89
N ALA A 12 -20.13 -5.58 10.99
CA ALA A 12 -19.10 -5.10 11.93
C ALA A 12 -18.33 -6.26 12.59
N GLY A 13 -18.94 -7.43 12.73
CA GLY A 13 -18.33 -8.62 13.31
C GLY A 13 -17.15 -9.17 12.53
N THR A 14 -17.23 -9.28 11.20
CA THR A 14 -16.18 -9.91 10.37
C THR A 14 -14.91 -9.05 10.30
N LEU A 15 -15.04 -7.75 10.05
CA LEU A 15 -13.90 -6.83 10.03
C LEU A 15 -13.23 -6.73 11.40
N LYS A 16 -14.03 -6.74 12.47
CA LYS A 16 -13.48 -6.77 13.83
C LYS A 16 -12.70 -8.07 14.09
N ARG A 17 -13.22 -9.22 13.66
CA ARG A 17 -12.50 -10.51 13.79
C ARG A 17 -11.16 -10.46 13.05
N LEU A 18 -11.12 -9.91 11.83
CA LEU A 18 -9.88 -9.73 11.09
C LEU A 18 -8.88 -8.87 11.87
N SER A 19 -9.35 -7.78 12.49
CA SER A 19 -8.50 -6.93 13.33
C SER A 19 -8.05 -7.65 14.61
N ASP A 20 -8.91 -8.46 15.21
CA ASP A 20 -8.59 -9.24 16.43
C ASP A 20 -7.52 -10.33 16.15
N GLU A 21 -7.43 -10.82 14.91
CA GLU A 21 -6.34 -11.71 14.44
C GLU A 21 -5.01 -10.96 14.18
N GLY A 22 -4.97 -9.66 14.45
CA GLY A 22 -3.77 -8.84 14.34
C GLY A 22 -3.50 -8.25 12.95
N VAL A 23 -4.50 -8.24 12.07
CA VAL A 23 -4.44 -7.60 10.76
C VAL A 23 -4.96 -6.17 10.85
N SER A 24 -4.14 -5.19 10.47
CA SER A 24 -4.58 -3.79 10.33
C SER A 24 -5.27 -3.59 8.99
N ILE A 25 -6.53 -3.14 9.02
CA ILE A 25 -7.31 -2.89 7.81
C ILE A 25 -7.06 -1.46 7.35
N TRP A 26 -6.44 -1.29 6.18
CA TRP A 26 -6.25 0.00 5.56
C TRP A 26 -7.10 0.13 4.30
N LEU A 27 -7.55 1.36 4.00
CA LEU A 27 -8.28 1.68 2.78
C LEU A 27 -7.31 2.06 1.66
N ASP A 28 -7.41 1.43 0.49
CA ASP A 28 -6.64 1.78 -0.71
C ASP A 28 -7.46 2.71 -1.61
N ASP A 29 -7.81 3.88 -1.06
CA ASP A 29 -8.55 4.93 -1.74
C ASP A 29 -8.50 6.24 -0.93
N LEU A 30 -8.47 7.38 -1.64
CA LEU A 30 -8.59 8.71 -1.07
C LEU A 30 -9.09 9.70 -2.12
N SER A 31 -10.02 10.56 -1.72
CA SER A 31 -10.46 11.70 -2.51
C SER A 31 -10.93 12.83 -1.59
N ARG A 32 -10.91 14.04 -2.06
CA ARG A 32 -11.45 15.19 -1.33
C ARG A 32 -12.91 14.99 -0.98
N LYS A 33 -13.69 14.49 -1.95
CA LYS A 33 -15.11 14.15 -1.72
C LYS A 33 -15.29 13.20 -0.54
N ARG A 34 -14.46 12.16 -0.44
CA ARG A 34 -14.48 11.19 0.67
C ARG A 34 -14.19 11.86 2.01
N ILE A 35 -13.26 12.80 2.03
CA ILE A 35 -12.87 13.56 3.22
C ILE A 35 -14.01 14.49 3.65
N GLU A 36 -14.48 15.34 2.74
CA GLU A 36 -15.47 16.40 3.00
C GLU A 36 -16.87 15.87 3.31
N SER A 37 -17.26 14.75 2.71
CA SER A 37 -18.54 14.10 3.02
C SER A 37 -18.59 13.41 4.38
N GLY A 38 -17.44 13.26 5.07
CA GLY A 38 -17.34 12.50 6.30
C GLY A 38 -17.23 10.99 6.11
N ASN A 39 -17.24 10.49 4.87
CA ASN A 39 -17.20 9.05 4.58
C ASN A 39 -15.92 8.38 5.13
N LEU A 40 -14.74 9.03 5.05
CA LEU A 40 -13.54 8.47 5.64
C LEU A 40 -13.66 8.30 7.16
N ALA A 41 -14.21 9.29 7.85
CA ALA A 41 -14.43 9.20 9.31
C ALA A 41 -15.43 8.08 9.65
N GLU A 42 -16.48 7.91 8.86
CA GLU A 42 -17.45 6.82 9.01
C GLU A 42 -16.79 5.43 8.83
N LEU A 43 -15.90 5.26 7.84
CA LEU A 43 -15.18 4.01 7.64
C LEU A 43 -14.22 3.70 8.81
N VAL A 44 -13.58 4.71 9.38
CA VAL A 44 -12.75 4.58 10.59
C VAL A 44 -13.59 4.14 11.78
N GLU A 45 -14.74 4.78 11.99
CA GLU A 45 -15.60 4.50 13.15
C GLU A 45 -16.34 3.15 13.05
N ASN A 46 -16.84 2.82 11.84
CA ASN A 46 -17.80 1.72 11.67
C ASN A 46 -17.27 0.50 10.92
N LYS A 47 -16.10 0.60 10.25
CA LYS A 47 -15.53 -0.46 9.39
C LYS A 47 -14.12 -0.90 9.79
N ASN A 48 -13.67 -0.55 10.98
CA ASN A 48 -12.33 -0.88 11.47
C ASN A 48 -11.17 -0.41 10.54
N VAL A 49 -11.39 0.60 9.74
CA VAL A 49 -10.33 1.19 8.91
C VAL A 49 -9.38 1.98 9.81
N VAL A 50 -8.11 1.61 9.81
CA VAL A 50 -7.08 2.19 10.69
C VAL A 50 -5.90 2.81 9.92
N GLY A 51 -6.02 2.96 8.61
CA GLY A 51 -5.02 3.60 7.76
C GLY A 51 -5.51 3.77 6.34
N VAL A 52 -4.73 4.52 5.55
CA VAL A 52 -5.04 4.82 4.15
C VAL A 52 -3.76 4.72 3.32
N THR A 53 -3.87 4.06 2.17
CA THR A 53 -2.85 4.10 1.12
C THR A 53 -3.36 4.88 -0.09
N THR A 54 -2.47 5.63 -0.71
CA THR A 54 -2.70 6.29 -1.99
C THR A 54 -1.68 5.85 -3.02
N ASN A 55 -1.95 6.11 -4.27
CA ASN A 55 -1.04 5.90 -5.39
C ASN A 55 -1.43 6.85 -6.54
N PRO A 56 -0.61 6.96 -7.61
CA PRO A 56 -0.91 7.84 -8.73
C PRO A 56 -2.28 7.61 -9.37
N SER A 57 -2.74 6.36 -9.47
CA SER A 57 -4.03 6.03 -10.07
C SER A 57 -5.21 6.49 -9.22
N ILE A 58 -5.08 6.44 -7.90
CA ILE A 58 -6.10 6.94 -6.96
C ILE A 58 -6.24 8.45 -7.12
N PHE A 59 -5.14 9.20 -7.11
CA PHE A 59 -5.19 10.65 -7.30
C PHE A 59 -5.62 11.05 -8.71
N GLN A 60 -5.24 10.29 -9.74
CA GLN A 60 -5.72 10.51 -11.10
C GLN A 60 -7.25 10.39 -11.17
N ALA A 61 -7.83 9.37 -10.57
CA ALA A 61 -9.28 9.20 -10.51
C ALA A 61 -9.96 10.30 -9.68
N ALA A 62 -9.42 10.63 -8.50
CA ALA A 62 -9.99 11.61 -7.58
C ALA A 62 -9.96 13.04 -8.16
N ILE A 63 -8.79 13.52 -8.54
CA ILE A 63 -8.59 14.90 -9.07
C ILE A 63 -9.16 15.03 -10.48
N GLY A 64 -9.04 13.97 -11.30
CA GLY A 64 -9.59 13.93 -12.66
C GLY A 64 -11.11 14.03 -12.71
N SER A 65 -11.83 13.64 -11.64
CA SER A 65 -13.28 13.86 -11.51
C SER A 65 -13.67 15.33 -11.36
N GLY A 66 -12.74 16.15 -10.83
CA GLY A 66 -12.95 17.57 -10.51
C GLY A 66 -13.72 17.83 -9.23
N GLU A 67 -14.42 16.84 -8.66
CA GLU A 67 -15.29 17.02 -7.51
C GLU A 67 -14.53 17.44 -6.23
N GLY A 68 -14.81 18.64 -5.71
CA GLY A 68 -14.21 19.19 -4.49
C GLY A 68 -12.85 19.88 -4.73
N TYR A 69 -12.37 19.95 -5.98
CA TYR A 69 -11.09 20.59 -6.30
C TYR A 69 -11.24 21.95 -7.01
N GLU A 70 -12.47 22.37 -7.32
CA GLU A 70 -12.76 23.52 -8.17
C GLU A 70 -12.22 24.84 -7.60
N GLU A 71 -12.40 25.07 -6.29
CA GLU A 71 -11.94 26.28 -5.61
C GLU A 71 -10.41 26.35 -5.57
N GLN A 72 -9.77 25.27 -5.12
CA GLN A 72 -8.31 25.20 -5.07
C GLN A 72 -7.67 25.33 -6.45
N LEU A 73 -8.26 24.69 -7.48
CA LEU A 73 -7.79 24.83 -8.85
C LEU A 73 -7.91 26.27 -9.37
N ALA A 74 -8.99 26.98 -9.02
CA ALA A 74 -9.14 28.40 -9.38
C ALA A 74 -8.05 29.26 -8.73
N ASP A 75 -7.79 29.07 -7.44
CA ASP A 75 -6.74 29.79 -6.73
C ASP A 75 -5.34 29.52 -7.30
N LEU A 76 -5.06 28.25 -7.62
CA LEU A 76 -3.79 27.86 -8.22
C LEU A 76 -3.62 28.44 -9.63
N ALA A 77 -4.69 28.51 -10.43
CA ALA A 77 -4.69 29.11 -11.76
C ALA A 77 -4.38 30.63 -11.68
N VAL A 78 -5.05 31.37 -10.79
CA VAL A 78 -4.79 32.81 -10.56
C VAL A 78 -3.34 33.05 -10.12
N ARG A 79 -2.77 32.14 -9.31
CA ARG A 79 -1.36 32.23 -8.87
C ARG A 79 -0.35 31.89 -9.97
N GLY A 80 -0.79 31.31 -11.09
CA GLY A 80 0.08 30.92 -12.19
C GLY A 80 1.10 29.83 -11.84
N VAL A 81 0.73 28.89 -10.96
CA VAL A 81 1.61 27.79 -10.53
C VAL A 81 1.85 26.81 -11.66
N THR A 82 2.97 26.05 -11.58
CA THR A 82 3.21 24.95 -12.51
C THR A 82 2.25 23.78 -12.24
N VAL A 83 2.04 22.93 -13.24
CA VAL A 83 1.18 21.74 -13.10
C VAL A 83 1.68 20.79 -12.00
N ASP A 84 3.00 20.55 -11.95
CA ASP A 84 3.62 19.72 -10.92
C ASP A 84 3.40 20.32 -9.50
N GLU A 85 3.50 21.63 -9.36
CA GLU A 85 3.21 22.31 -8.10
C GLU A 85 1.73 22.16 -7.72
N ALA A 86 0.82 22.36 -8.66
CA ALA A 86 -0.62 22.21 -8.43
C ALA A 86 -0.97 20.78 -7.94
N VAL A 87 -0.48 19.75 -8.63
CA VAL A 87 -0.68 18.35 -8.22
C VAL A 87 -0.13 18.13 -6.81
N ARG A 88 1.10 18.59 -6.54
CA ARG A 88 1.72 18.44 -5.22
C ARG A 88 0.90 19.14 -4.11
N MET A 89 0.41 20.34 -4.37
CA MET A 89 -0.41 21.07 -3.39
C MET A 89 -1.75 20.40 -3.12
N MET A 90 -2.41 19.89 -4.15
CA MET A 90 -3.70 19.20 -3.99
C MET A 90 -3.54 17.87 -3.26
N THR A 91 -2.60 17.03 -3.66
CA THR A 91 -2.38 15.70 -3.06
C THR A 91 -1.91 15.79 -1.61
N THR A 92 -1.00 16.72 -1.29
CA THR A 92 -0.53 16.91 0.09
C THR A 92 -1.61 17.50 0.98
N ALA A 93 -2.50 18.34 0.46
CA ALA A 93 -3.64 18.87 1.21
C ALA A 93 -4.62 17.73 1.59
N ASP A 94 -4.95 16.84 0.66
CA ASP A 94 -5.84 15.70 0.92
C ASP A 94 -5.22 14.72 1.91
N VAL A 95 -3.93 14.40 1.75
CA VAL A 95 -3.21 13.51 2.68
C VAL A 95 -3.14 14.11 4.08
N ARG A 96 -2.93 15.42 4.19
CA ARG A 96 -2.95 16.14 5.49
C ARG A 96 -4.31 16.02 6.15
N ALA A 97 -5.38 16.30 5.42
CA ALA A 97 -6.74 16.22 5.94
C ALA A 97 -7.11 14.80 6.37
N ALA A 98 -6.74 13.78 5.58
CA ALA A 98 -6.92 12.38 5.94
C ALA A 98 -6.09 11.99 7.18
N ALA A 99 -4.86 12.50 7.30
CA ALA A 99 -4.01 12.28 8.46
C ALA A 99 -4.61 12.88 9.73
N ASP A 100 -5.27 14.05 9.63
CA ASP A 100 -5.98 14.67 10.75
C ASP A 100 -7.20 13.82 11.19
N ILE A 101 -7.97 13.24 10.26
CA ILE A 101 -9.07 12.32 10.57
C ILE A 101 -8.56 11.06 11.27
N LEU A 102 -7.42 10.53 10.86
CA LEU A 102 -6.82 9.30 11.41
C LEU A 102 -5.97 9.55 12.67
N ARG A 103 -5.78 10.81 13.06
CA ARG A 103 -4.95 11.18 14.20
C ARG A 103 -5.34 10.50 15.52
N PRO A 104 -6.63 10.36 15.89
CA PRO A 104 -7.03 9.65 17.10
C PRO A 104 -6.61 8.17 17.08
N VAL A 105 -6.68 7.50 15.93
CA VAL A 105 -6.21 6.11 15.77
C VAL A 105 -4.69 6.03 15.97
N TYR A 106 -3.95 6.97 15.39
CA TYR A 106 -2.50 7.07 15.56
C TYR A 106 -2.10 7.19 17.03
N GLU A 107 -2.75 8.06 17.77
CA GLU A 107 -2.48 8.27 19.19
C GLU A 107 -2.88 7.06 20.05
N ALA A 108 -4.01 6.43 19.74
CA ALA A 108 -4.50 5.26 20.46
C ALA A 108 -3.67 3.98 20.22
N THR A 109 -2.87 3.95 19.14
CA THR A 109 -2.05 2.79 18.76
C THR A 109 -0.54 3.03 18.88
N ASP A 110 -0.13 4.06 19.63
CA ASP A 110 1.26 4.46 19.79
C ASP A 110 1.99 4.60 18.42
N GLY A 111 1.29 5.17 17.45
CA GLY A 111 1.81 5.41 16.11
C GLY A 111 1.88 4.19 15.19
N ARG A 112 1.44 3.02 15.62
CA ARG A 112 1.42 1.80 14.81
C ARG A 112 0.48 1.91 13.61
N ASP A 113 -0.73 2.38 13.83
CA ASP A 113 -1.77 2.62 12.83
C ASP A 113 -2.18 4.11 12.79
N GLY A 114 -3.29 4.44 12.18
CA GLY A 114 -3.70 5.82 11.96
C GLY A 114 -2.85 6.52 10.89
N ARG A 115 -2.25 5.75 9.98
CA ARG A 115 -1.28 6.20 8.99
C ARG A 115 -1.91 6.52 7.65
N VAL A 116 -1.36 7.54 6.96
CA VAL A 116 -1.71 7.86 5.58
C VAL A 116 -0.44 7.89 4.74
N SER A 117 -0.45 7.19 3.61
CA SER A 117 0.71 7.15 2.71
C SER A 117 0.52 8.08 1.52
N ILE A 118 1.58 8.81 1.15
CA ILE A 118 1.71 9.57 -0.10
C ILE A 118 2.95 9.11 -0.85
N GLU A 119 2.81 8.86 -2.16
CA GLU A 119 3.89 8.34 -2.99
C GLU A 119 4.73 9.47 -3.60
N VAL A 120 6.05 9.27 -3.68
CA VAL A 120 6.94 10.11 -4.49
C VAL A 120 6.53 10.06 -5.96
N ASP A 121 6.90 11.06 -6.73
CA ASP A 121 6.68 11.09 -8.19
C ASP A 121 7.24 9.82 -8.82
N PRO A 122 6.43 9.01 -9.52
CA PRO A 122 6.89 7.73 -10.09
C PRO A 122 7.98 7.88 -11.15
N ARG A 123 8.09 9.05 -11.79
CA ARG A 123 9.19 9.37 -12.73
C ARG A 123 10.56 9.35 -12.05
N LEU A 124 10.61 9.40 -10.72
CA LEU A 124 11.84 9.35 -9.91
C LEU A 124 12.24 7.94 -9.49
N ALA A 125 11.46 6.91 -9.83
CA ALA A 125 11.62 5.53 -9.36
C ALA A 125 13.05 4.95 -9.58
N HIS A 126 13.76 5.45 -10.59
CA HIS A 126 15.13 5.04 -10.93
C HIS A 126 16.20 6.10 -10.58
N HIS A 127 15.85 7.13 -9.78
CA HIS A 127 16.72 8.26 -9.42
C HIS A 127 16.83 8.44 -7.91
N THR A 128 17.78 7.75 -7.27
CA THR A 128 17.95 7.73 -5.81
C THR A 128 17.96 9.12 -5.17
N ALA A 129 18.82 10.03 -5.66
CA ALA A 129 18.97 11.35 -5.04
C ALA A 129 17.70 12.21 -5.17
N ALA A 130 17.02 12.14 -6.31
CA ALA A 130 15.77 12.85 -6.53
C ALA A 130 14.64 12.27 -5.66
N THR A 131 14.56 10.96 -5.52
CA THR A 131 13.60 10.27 -4.62
C THR A 131 13.79 10.71 -3.17
N ILE A 132 15.03 10.80 -2.68
CA ILE A 132 15.33 11.28 -1.32
C ILE A 132 14.87 12.74 -1.14
N ALA A 133 15.13 13.60 -2.11
CA ALA A 133 14.76 15.01 -2.06
C ALA A 133 13.24 15.18 -2.04
N GLU A 134 12.53 14.46 -2.92
CA GLU A 134 11.06 14.46 -3.00
C GLU A 134 10.43 13.92 -1.71
N ALA A 135 10.94 12.81 -1.17
CA ALA A 135 10.45 12.23 0.07
C ALA A 135 10.52 13.22 1.25
N ARG A 136 11.64 13.95 1.37
CA ARG A 136 11.79 15.00 2.38
C ARG A 136 10.79 16.14 2.18
N GLN A 137 10.59 16.56 0.93
CA GLN A 137 9.68 17.64 0.61
C GLN A 137 8.23 17.25 0.90
N LEU A 138 7.80 16.04 0.55
CA LEU A 138 6.45 15.54 0.84
C LEU A 138 6.21 15.44 2.35
N ALA A 139 7.18 14.91 3.11
CA ALA A 139 7.08 14.85 4.57
C ALA A 139 6.93 16.24 5.18
N TRP A 140 7.69 17.21 4.71
CA TRP A 140 7.60 18.59 5.16
C TRP A 140 6.28 19.27 4.76
N LEU A 141 5.80 19.04 3.53
CA LEU A 141 4.54 19.64 3.04
C LEU A 141 3.30 19.07 3.75
N VAL A 142 3.28 17.77 3.99
CA VAL A 142 2.16 17.15 4.73
C VAL A 142 2.20 17.56 6.19
N ASP A 143 3.38 17.63 6.80
CA ASP A 143 3.61 18.11 8.19
C ASP A 143 2.67 17.43 9.19
N ARG A 144 2.62 16.08 9.15
CA ARG A 144 1.85 15.26 10.09
C ARG A 144 2.67 14.06 10.53
N PRO A 145 2.69 13.70 11.83
CA PRO A 145 3.53 12.61 12.35
C PRO A 145 3.07 11.23 11.86
N ASN A 146 1.85 11.13 11.39
CA ASN A 146 1.25 9.88 10.90
C ASN A 146 1.30 9.73 9.37
N VAL A 147 2.06 10.58 8.66
CA VAL A 147 2.34 10.36 7.24
C VAL A 147 3.39 9.29 7.05
N MET A 148 3.26 8.51 6.00
CA MET A 148 4.30 7.64 5.46
C MET A 148 4.61 8.05 4.02
N ILE A 149 5.88 8.21 3.71
CA ILE A 149 6.28 8.47 2.33
C ILE A 149 6.41 7.14 1.59
N LYS A 150 5.68 6.99 0.49
CA LYS A 150 5.66 5.78 -0.29
C LYS A 150 6.75 5.81 -1.37
N ILE A 151 7.63 4.80 -1.39
CA ILE A 151 8.81 4.74 -2.26
C ILE A 151 8.83 3.38 -2.97
N PRO A 152 8.92 3.34 -4.31
CA PRO A 152 9.05 2.08 -5.05
C PRO A 152 10.33 1.30 -4.71
N ALA A 153 10.20 -0.02 -4.59
CA ALA A 153 11.29 -0.95 -4.27
C ALA A 153 12.19 -1.26 -5.47
N THR A 154 12.46 -0.28 -6.33
CA THR A 154 13.45 -0.45 -7.42
C THR A 154 14.86 -0.55 -6.84
N LYS A 155 15.83 -1.04 -7.64
CA LYS A 155 17.25 -1.04 -7.23
C LYS A 155 17.73 0.35 -6.83
N ALA A 156 17.29 1.41 -7.50
CA ALA A 156 17.60 2.80 -7.15
C ALA A 156 16.79 3.30 -5.93
N GLY A 157 15.62 2.72 -5.67
CA GLY A 157 14.79 3.02 -4.52
C GLY A 157 15.35 2.50 -3.20
N LEU A 158 16.04 1.36 -3.20
CA LEU A 158 16.58 0.75 -1.97
C LEU A 158 17.51 1.70 -1.17
N PRO A 159 18.54 2.33 -1.77
CA PRO A 159 19.35 3.31 -1.03
C PRO A 159 18.55 4.57 -0.65
N ALA A 160 17.53 4.95 -1.41
CA ALA A 160 16.66 6.07 -1.03
C ALA A 160 15.84 5.73 0.23
N ILE A 161 15.27 4.53 0.31
CA ILE A 161 14.56 4.05 1.51
C ILE A 161 15.47 4.12 2.74
N THR A 162 16.71 3.61 2.63
CA THR A 162 17.70 3.67 3.72
C THR A 162 17.96 5.11 4.19
N GLU A 163 18.18 6.04 3.28
CA GLU A 163 18.49 7.43 3.65
C GLU A 163 17.28 8.20 4.17
N VAL A 164 16.08 7.91 3.71
CA VAL A 164 14.84 8.52 4.20
C VAL A 164 14.51 8.03 5.61
N ILE A 165 14.60 6.73 5.88
CA ILE A 165 14.48 6.15 7.23
C ILE A 165 15.56 6.74 8.17
N ALA A 166 16.81 6.87 7.70
CA ALA A 166 17.92 7.45 8.45
C ALA A 166 17.71 8.93 8.85
N GLN A 167 16.68 9.58 8.33
CA GLN A 167 16.27 10.94 8.68
C GLN A 167 15.06 10.98 9.63
N GLY A 168 14.58 9.82 10.08
CA GLY A 168 13.42 9.72 10.97
C GLY A 168 12.07 9.77 10.25
N ILE A 169 12.05 9.65 8.92
CA ILE A 169 10.83 9.68 8.12
C ILE A 169 10.30 8.25 7.96
N SER A 170 9.04 8.02 8.31
CA SER A 170 8.37 6.74 8.12
C SER A 170 8.10 6.46 6.65
N VAL A 171 8.33 5.22 6.20
CA VAL A 171 8.28 4.84 4.77
C VAL A 171 7.33 3.66 4.54
N ASN A 172 6.48 3.78 3.52
CA ASN A 172 5.76 2.69 2.90
C ASN A 172 6.54 2.25 1.65
N VAL A 173 7.20 1.10 1.69
CA VAL A 173 7.92 0.59 0.51
C VAL A 173 6.93 -0.12 -0.40
N THR A 174 6.87 0.26 -1.68
CA THR A 174 5.84 -0.24 -2.61
C THR A 174 6.42 -0.95 -3.83
N LEU A 175 5.54 -1.60 -4.59
CA LEU A 175 5.86 -2.38 -5.80
C LEU A 175 6.83 -3.52 -5.53
N ILE A 176 6.62 -4.23 -4.42
CA ILE A 176 7.35 -5.44 -4.08
C ILE A 176 6.57 -6.64 -4.64
N PHE A 177 7.23 -7.45 -5.47
CA PHE A 177 6.65 -8.65 -6.08
C PHE A 177 7.47 -9.90 -5.79
N SER A 178 8.80 -9.78 -5.65
CA SER A 178 9.70 -10.92 -5.45
C SER A 178 10.13 -11.08 -4.01
N LEU A 179 10.40 -12.33 -3.61
CA LEU A 179 10.94 -12.66 -2.29
C LEU A 179 12.36 -12.12 -2.11
N GLU A 180 13.18 -12.14 -3.16
CA GLU A 180 14.52 -11.56 -3.14
C GLU A 180 14.46 -10.05 -2.87
N ARG A 181 13.64 -9.32 -3.66
CA ARG A 181 13.47 -7.88 -3.48
C ARG A 181 12.91 -7.55 -2.09
N TYR A 182 12.03 -8.37 -1.56
CA TYR A 182 11.51 -8.14 -0.22
C TYR A 182 12.59 -8.27 0.86
N ARG A 183 13.52 -9.23 0.73
CA ARG A 183 14.68 -9.33 1.63
C ARG A 183 15.59 -8.10 1.52
N GLU A 184 15.85 -7.60 0.31
CA GLU A 184 16.61 -6.36 0.08
C GLU A 184 15.90 -5.14 0.71
N VAL A 185 14.58 -5.08 0.64
CA VAL A 185 13.77 -4.02 1.28
C VAL A 185 13.90 -4.03 2.79
N MET A 186 13.81 -5.21 3.42
CA MET A 186 14.01 -5.34 4.86
C MET A 186 15.43 -4.97 5.27
N ASP A 187 16.44 -5.36 4.48
CA ASP A 187 17.84 -4.95 4.70
C ASP A 187 18.02 -3.43 4.63
N ALA A 188 17.42 -2.79 3.62
CA ALA A 188 17.45 -1.33 3.46
C ALA A 188 16.78 -0.62 4.65
N TYR A 189 15.69 -1.16 5.17
CA TYR A 189 15.02 -0.64 6.36
C TYR A 189 15.91 -0.76 7.61
N LEU A 190 16.47 -1.94 7.87
CA LEU A 190 17.36 -2.16 9.01
C LEU A 190 18.60 -1.25 8.94
N ALA A 191 19.21 -1.10 7.75
CA ALA A 191 20.32 -0.17 7.55
C ALA A 191 19.93 1.30 7.80
N GLY A 192 18.71 1.68 7.43
CA GLY A 192 18.17 3.01 7.73
C GLY A 192 18.01 3.25 9.23
N LEU A 193 17.48 2.27 9.97
CA LEU A 193 17.33 2.34 11.42
C LEU A 193 18.70 2.41 12.14
N GLU A 194 19.69 1.65 11.68
CA GLU A 194 21.07 1.71 12.22
C GLU A 194 21.67 3.10 12.06
N LYS A 195 21.50 3.71 10.88
CA LYS A 195 21.93 5.09 10.62
C LYS A 195 21.17 6.10 11.47
N ALA A 196 19.86 5.92 11.67
CA ALA A 196 19.02 6.76 12.53
C ALA A 196 19.49 6.68 13.99
N ALA A 197 19.74 5.46 14.49
CA ALA A 197 20.29 5.23 15.83
C ALA A 197 21.65 5.91 16.03
N ALA A 198 22.55 5.80 15.04
CA ALA A 198 23.86 6.46 15.08
C ALA A 198 23.77 7.99 15.12
N LYS A 199 22.68 8.58 14.63
CA LYS A 199 22.36 10.01 14.72
C LYS A 199 21.64 10.39 16.03
N GLY A 200 21.33 9.43 16.90
CA GLY A 200 20.62 9.65 18.16
C GLY A 200 19.11 9.92 17.99
N LEU A 201 18.51 9.49 16.88
CA LEU A 201 17.08 9.63 16.67
C LEU A 201 16.29 8.62 17.50
N ASP A 202 15.08 8.97 17.89
CA ASP A 202 14.15 8.06 18.57
C ASP A 202 13.58 7.06 17.56
N LEU A 203 14.01 5.80 17.64
CA LEU A 203 13.58 4.75 16.73
C LEU A 203 12.12 4.36 16.94
N SER A 204 11.54 4.62 18.12
CA SER A 204 10.13 4.30 18.40
C SER A 204 9.15 5.15 17.57
N ALA A 205 9.58 6.31 17.08
CA ALA A 205 8.80 7.18 16.21
C ALA A 205 8.85 6.75 14.72
N ILE A 206 9.80 5.89 14.34
CA ILE A 206 10.02 5.48 12.96
C ILE A 206 9.26 4.17 12.69
N HIS A 207 8.36 4.20 11.72
CA HIS A 207 7.59 3.04 11.29
C HIS A 207 7.78 2.77 9.80
N SER A 208 7.60 1.52 9.40
CA SER A 208 7.58 1.16 8.00
C SER A 208 6.60 0.02 7.73
N VAL A 209 6.07 0.02 6.53
CA VAL A 209 5.33 -1.10 5.95
C VAL A 209 5.93 -1.45 4.60
N ALA A 210 5.86 -2.72 4.23
CA ALA A 210 6.33 -3.24 2.95
C ALA A 210 5.13 -3.73 2.14
N SER A 211 4.73 -2.94 1.14
CA SER A 211 3.59 -3.23 0.27
C SER A 211 3.95 -4.34 -0.72
N PHE A 212 3.63 -5.56 -0.35
CA PHE A 212 3.80 -6.76 -1.14
C PHE A 212 2.54 -7.00 -1.99
N PHE A 213 2.71 -7.00 -3.31
CA PHE A 213 1.60 -7.02 -4.26
C PHE A 213 1.12 -8.44 -4.53
N VAL A 214 -0.19 -8.67 -4.40
CA VAL A 214 -0.78 -10.00 -4.41
C VAL A 214 -1.45 -10.34 -5.74
N SER A 215 -2.62 -9.77 -6.05
CA SER A 215 -3.46 -10.22 -7.17
C SER A 215 -2.81 -10.14 -8.55
N ARG A 216 -1.83 -9.26 -8.74
CA ARG A 216 -1.13 -9.14 -10.03
C ARG A 216 -0.29 -10.38 -10.35
N VAL A 217 0.22 -11.08 -9.33
CA VAL A 217 0.98 -12.32 -9.50
C VAL A 217 0.07 -13.41 -10.09
N ASP A 218 -1.10 -13.62 -9.50
CA ASP A 218 -2.08 -14.57 -10.06
C ASP A 218 -2.53 -14.15 -11.46
N SER A 219 -2.80 -12.86 -11.70
CA SER A 219 -3.24 -12.39 -13.01
C SER A 219 -2.25 -12.74 -14.13
N GLU A 220 -0.94 -12.64 -13.88
CA GLU A 220 0.09 -12.96 -14.88
C GLU A 220 0.33 -14.48 -14.96
N ILE A 221 0.43 -15.18 -13.84
CA ILE A 221 0.68 -16.61 -13.81
C ILE A 221 -0.52 -17.39 -14.35
N ASP A 222 -1.75 -17.04 -13.95
CA ASP A 222 -2.97 -17.71 -14.41
C ASP A 222 -3.20 -17.55 -15.91
N LYS A 223 -2.81 -16.40 -16.47
CA LYS A 223 -2.81 -16.17 -17.92
C LYS A 223 -1.89 -17.18 -18.63
N ARG A 224 -0.69 -17.42 -18.09
CA ARG A 224 0.28 -18.37 -18.63
C ARG A 224 -0.19 -19.82 -18.45
N LEU A 225 -0.73 -20.17 -17.27
CA LEU A 225 -1.32 -21.49 -16.98
C LEU A 225 -2.49 -21.78 -17.91
N THR A 226 -3.34 -20.80 -18.16
CA THR A 226 -4.47 -20.93 -19.10
C THR A 226 -3.98 -21.15 -20.54
N ALA A 227 -2.87 -20.51 -20.94
CA ALA A 227 -2.28 -20.74 -22.26
C ALA A 227 -1.67 -22.13 -22.43
N ILE A 228 -1.16 -22.75 -21.35
CA ILE A 228 -0.71 -24.16 -21.34
C ILE A 228 -1.93 -25.09 -21.49
N GLY A 229 -3.00 -24.86 -20.75
CA GLY A 229 -4.31 -25.47 -20.91
C GLY A 229 -4.42 -26.93 -20.50
N THR A 230 -3.39 -27.55 -19.88
CA THR A 230 -3.49 -28.88 -19.31
C THR A 230 -4.26 -28.89 -18.00
N ASP A 231 -4.88 -30.02 -17.62
CA ASP A 231 -5.59 -30.15 -16.35
C ASP A 231 -4.67 -29.80 -15.15
N GLU A 232 -3.41 -30.20 -15.21
CA GLU A 232 -2.38 -29.92 -14.21
C GLU A 232 -2.13 -28.42 -14.10
N ALA A 233 -1.96 -27.71 -15.21
CA ALA A 233 -1.78 -26.25 -15.23
C ALA A 233 -3.01 -25.53 -14.69
N LEU A 234 -4.20 -25.91 -15.12
CA LEU A 234 -5.45 -25.28 -14.69
C LEU A 234 -5.71 -25.46 -13.19
N ALA A 235 -5.28 -26.58 -12.60
CA ALA A 235 -5.40 -26.86 -11.16
C ALA A 235 -4.51 -25.97 -10.28
N LEU A 236 -3.50 -25.29 -10.85
CA LEU A 236 -2.59 -24.37 -10.14
C LEU A 236 -3.08 -22.90 -10.13
N LYS A 237 -4.13 -22.60 -10.89
CA LYS A 237 -4.66 -21.23 -10.94
C LYS A 237 -5.13 -20.75 -9.56
N GLY A 238 -4.87 -19.46 -9.25
CA GLY A 238 -5.23 -18.82 -7.99
C GLY A 238 -4.38 -19.22 -6.79
N ARG A 239 -3.23 -19.88 -7.01
CA ARG A 239 -2.35 -20.36 -5.93
C ARG A 239 -1.05 -19.58 -5.81
N ALA A 240 -0.53 -19.09 -6.92
CA ALA A 240 0.81 -18.49 -6.96
C ALA A 240 0.94 -17.22 -6.13
N ALA A 241 -0.07 -16.36 -6.16
CA ALA A 241 -0.06 -15.13 -5.37
C ALA A 241 -0.11 -15.41 -3.87
N LEU A 242 -0.95 -16.35 -3.44
CA LEU A 242 -1.03 -16.77 -2.04
C LEU A 242 0.28 -17.45 -1.59
N ALA A 243 0.84 -18.31 -2.42
CA ALA A 243 2.11 -18.96 -2.14
C ALA A 243 3.24 -17.93 -1.99
N ASN A 244 3.33 -16.96 -2.90
CA ASN A 244 4.31 -15.89 -2.85
C ASN A 244 4.17 -15.03 -1.58
N ALA A 245 2.95 -14.63 -1.22
CA ALA A 245 2.69 -13.84 -0.02
C ALA A 245 3.01 -14.62 1.27
N ARG A 246 2.67 -15.92 1.35
CA ARG A 246 3.02 -16.78 2.48
C ARG A 246 4.53 -16.89 2.67
N LEU A 247 5.28 -17.09 1.59
CA LEU A 247 6.75 -17.12 1.66
C LEU A 247 7.37 -15.75 1.97
N ALA A 248 6.72 -14.67 1.58
CA ALA A 248 7.13 -13.33 2.02
C ALA A 248 6.96 -13.16 3.54
N TYR A 249 5.88 -13.69 4.12
CA TYR A 249 5.70 -13.65 5.56
C TYR A 249 6.73 -14.52 6.30
N GLU A 250 7.08 -15.70 5.78
CA GLU A 250 8.18 -16.52 6.31
C GLU A 250 9.51 -15.74 6.29
N ALA A 251 9.83 -15.06 5.19
CA ALA A 251 11.02 -14.22 5.10
C ALA A 251 11.02 -13.09 6.12
N TYR A 252 9.85 -12.48 6.38
CA TYR A 252 9.67 -11.49 7.44
C TYR A 252 9.96 -12.08 8.83
N GLU A 253 9.43 -13.24 9.14
CA GLU A 253 9.68 -13.91 10.43
C GLU A 253 11.18 -14.19 10.62
N GLU A 254 11.86 -14.72 9.59
CA GLU A 254 13.31 -15.00 9.62
C GLU A 254 14.15 -13.74 9.87
N VAL A 255 13.91 -12.67 9.11
CA VAL A 255 14.68 -11.42 9.23
C VAL A 255 14.48 -10.78 10.59
N PHE A 256 13.24 -10.72 11.06
CA PHE A 256 12.90 -10.09 12.34
C PHE A 256 12.99 -11.03 13.55
N ALA A 257 13.63 -12.21 13.39
CA ALA A 257 14.12 -13.07 14.46
C ALA A 257 15.65 -13.03 14.61
N GLY A 258 16.36 -12.37 13.67
CA GLY A 258 17.83 -12.33 13.64
C GLY A 258 18.46 -11.40 14.66
N ASP A 259 19.77 -11.57 14.89
CA ASP A 259 20.56 -10.79 15.88
C ASP A 259 20.58 -9.29 15.56
N ARG A 260 20.63 -8.93 14.29
CA ARG A 260 20.61 -7.53 13.82
C ARG A 260 19.32 -6.82 14.27
N TRP A 261 18.18 -7.50 14.10
CA TRP A 261 16.92 -6.99 14.58
C TRP A 261 16.87 -6.91 16.11
N THR A 262 17.38 -7.93 16.81
CA THR A 262 17.38 -7.97 18.29
C THR A 262 18.09 -6.74 18.87
N ALA A 263 19.18 -6.30 18.27
CA ALA A 263 19.89 -5.09 18.69
C ALA A 263 19.03 -3.82 18.48
N LEU A 264 18.36 -3.70 17.34
CA LEU A 264 17.48 -2.56 17.04
C LEU A 264 16.20 -2.55 17.90
N ALA A 265 15.62 -3.72 18.18
CA ALA A 265 14.49 -3.86 19.09
C ALA A 265 14.83 -3.41 20.51
N GLY A 266 16.08 -3.68 20.96
CA GLY A 266 16.61 -3.17 22.23
C GLY A 266 16.66 -1.63 22.28
N ALA A 267 16.78 -0.98 21.13
CA ALA A 267 16.69 0.48 20.96
C ALA A 267 15.26 0.98 20.64
N LYS A 268 14.24 0.17 20.90
CA LYS A 268 12.81 0.45 20.69
C LYS A 268 12.39 0.67 19.22
N ALA A 269 13.13 0.10 18.26
CA ALA A 269 12.72 0.13 16.86
C ALA A 269 11.44 -0.68 16.61
N ASN A 270 10.68 -0.29 15.61
CA ASN A 270 9.49 -1.01 15.16
C ASN A 270 9.85 -1.93 13.99
N LYS A 271 9.22 -3.13 13.92
CA LYS A 271 9.34 -4.01 12.76
C LYS A 271 8.72 -3.34 11.53
N GLN A 272 9.30 -3.57 10.35
CA GLN A 272 8.64 -3.25 9.08
C GLN A 272 7.55 -4.30 8.84
N ARG A 273 6.28 -3.90 8.97
CA ARG A 273 5.17 -4.84 8.82
C ARG A 273 4.94 -5.21 7.35
N PRO A 274 4.69 -6.50 7.04
CA PRO A 274 4.16 -6.86 5.72
C PRO A 274 2.81 -6.16 5.50
N LEU A 275 2.64 -5.58 4.32
CA LEU A 275 1.38 -5.00 3.89
C LEU A 275 0.95 -5.69 2.60
N TRP A 276 -0.15 -6.42 2.66
CA TRP A 276 -0.76 -7.00 1.47
C TRP A 276 -1.43 -5.92 0.65
N ALA A 277 -0.89 -5.67 -0.55
CA ALA A 277 -1.37 -4.66 -1.49
C ALA A 277 -1.98 -5.32 -2.73
N SER A 278 -2.84 -4.60 -3.43
CA SER A 278 -3.56 -5.14 -4.61
C SER A 278 -4.36 -6.40 -4.23
N THR A 279 -5.14 -6.31 -3.16
CA THR A 279 -5.91 -7.45 -2.62
C THR A 279 -7.32 -7.59 -3.20
N GLY A 280 -7.73 -6.68 -4.07
CA GLY A 280 -8.95 -6.84 -4.85
C GLY A 280 -8.80 -7.96 -5.89
N VAL A 281 -9.71 -8.93 -5.86
CA VAL A 281 -9.78 -10.05 -6.81
C VAL A 281 -10.07 -9.55 -8.22
N LYS A 282 -9.39 -10.10 -9.23
CA LYS A 282 -9.53 -9.70 -10.64
C LYS A 282 -10.30 -10.73 -11.47
N ASP A 283 -10.11 -12.02 -11.19
CA ASP A 283 -10.83 -13.09 -11.85
C ASP A 283 -12.15 -13.36 -11.13
N PRO A 284 -13.32 -13.18 -11.81
CA PRO A 284 -14.63 -13.39 -11.17
C PRO A 284 -14.90 -14.85 -10.78
N ALA A 285 -14.06 -15.81 -11.21
CA ALA A 285 -14.14 -17.20 -10.77
C ALA A 285 -13.66 -17.41 -9.33
N TYR A 286 -12.92 -16.45 -8.76
CA TYR A 286 -12.43 -16.52 -7.39
C TYR A 286 -13.38 -15.81 -6.42
N LYS A 287 -13.36 -16.30 -5.17
CA LYS A 287 -14.07 -15.61 -4.08
C LYS A 287 -13.58 -14.18 -3.98
N SER A 288 -14.48 -13.20 -3.95
CA SER A 288 -14.14 -11.77 -3.95
C SER A 288 -13.28 -11.34 -2.74
N THR A 289 -13.23 -12.15 -1.67
CA THR A 289 -12.44 -11.95 -0.45
C THR A 289 -11.19 -12.83 -0.37
N LEU A 290 -10.82 -13.55 -1.45
CA LEU A 290 -9.75 -14.55 -1.46
C LEU A 290 -8.46 -14.04 -0.80
N TYR A 291 -7.96 -12.87 -1.19
CA TYR A 291 -6.69 -12.33 -0.70
C TYR A 291 -6.81 -11.62 0.66
N VAL A 292 -7.98 -11.64 1.27
CA VAL A 292 -8.20 -11.24 2.66
C VAL A 292 -8.29 -12.48 3.54
N ASP A 293 -9.19 -13.42 3.19
CA ASP A 293 -9.45 -14.61 3.98
C ASP A 293 -8.23 -15.54 4.09
N GLU A 294 -7.45 -15.65 3.00
CA GLU A 294 -6.30 -16.55 2.89
C GLU A 294 -4.95 -15.92 3.28
N LEU A 295 -4.95 -14.65 3.69
CA LEU A 295 -3.73 -13.92 4.09
C LEU A 295 -3.86 -13.28 5.48
N VAL A 296 -4.54 -13.96 6.38
CA VAL A 296 -4.64 -13.56 7.78
C VAL A 296 -3.38 -13.99 8.52
N ALA A 297 -2.62 -13.02 9.04
CA ALA A 297 -1.44 -13.27 9.86
C ALA A 297 -1.20 -12.11 10.84
N PRO A 298 -0.72 -12.38 12.07
CA PRO A 298 -0.52 -11.33 13.07
C PRO A 298 0.55 -10.32 12.64
N GLY A 299 0.29 -9.06 12.94
CA GLY A 299 1.24 -7.98 12.65
C GLY A 299 1.31 -7.56 11.18
N THR A 300 0.37 -7.99 10.35
CA THR A 300 0.24 -7.57 8.95
C THR A 300 -0.71 -6.39 8.79
N VAL A 301 -0.65 -5.78 7.61
CA VAL A 301 -1.63 -4.83 7.11
C VAL A 301 -2.25 -5.42 5.84
N ASN A 302 -3.55 -5.25 5.65
CA ASN A 302 -4.21 -5.50 4.38
C ASN A 302 -4.80 -4.17 3.91
N THR A 303 -4.27 -3.61 2.82
CA THR A 303 -4.87 -2.42 2.22
C THR A 303 -5.76 -2.84 1.07
N MET A 304 -7.02 -2.44 1.14
CA MET A 304 -8.03 -2.93 0.23
C MET A 304 -8.89 -1.79 -0.33
N PRO A 305 -9.33 -1.90 -1.60
CA PRO A 305 -10.35 -1.02 -2.14
C PRO A 305 -11.67 -1.15 -1.36
N GLU A 306 -12.49 -0.12 -1.37
CA GLU A 306 -13.77 -0.13 -0.63
C GLU A 306 -14.69 -1.30 -1.04
N ALA A 307 -14.69 -1.69 -2.32
CA ALA A 307 -15.45 -2.85 -2.77
C ALA A 307 -15.00 -4.16 -2.07
N THR A 308 -13.70 -4.36 -1.88
CA THR A 308 -13.15 -5.51 -1.15
C THR A 308 -13.44 -5.40 0.35
N LEU A 309 -13.34 -4.20 0.93
CA LEU A 309 -13.72 -3.94 2.32
C LEU A 309 -15.18 -4.33 2.59
N ASN A 310 -16.09 -3.90 1.72
CA ASN A 310 -17.52 -4.22 1.82
C ASN A 310 -17.77 -5.72 1.62
N ALA A 311 -17.17 -6.34 0.62
CA ALA A 311 -17.28 -7.80 0.41
C ALA A 311 -16.77 -8.59 1.63
N THR A 312 -15.65 -8.18 2.23
CA THR A 312 -15.13 -8.80 3.46
C THR A 312 -16.09 -8.62 4.63
N ALA A 313 -16.66 -7.44 4.78
CA ALA A 313 -17.67 -7.17 5.79
C ALA A 313 -18.90 -8.08 5.63
N ASP A 314 -19.37 -8.27 4.39
CA ASP A 314 -20.61 -8.98 4.09
C ASP A 314 -20.46 -10.52 4.15
N HIS A 315 -19.37 -11.06 3.62
CA HIS A 315 -19.21 -12.52 3.46
C HIS A 315 -17.77 -13.03 3.59
N GLY A 316 -16.86 -12.24 4.17
CA GLY A 316 -15.52 -12.71 4.51
C GLY A 316 -15.54 -13.85 5.53
N GLU A 317 -14.61 -14.79 5.39
CA GLU A 317 -14.49 -15.97 6.26
C GLU A 317 -13.16 -15.93 7.02
N ILE A 318 -13.16 -15.29 8.19
CA ILE A 318 -11.98 -15.17 9.03
C ILE A 318 -11.94 -16.35 9.99
N THR A 319 -11.01 -17.29 9.76
CA THR A 319 -10.89 -18.55 10.49
C THR A 319 -9.67 -18.63 11.42
N GLY A 320 -8.95 -17.53 11.59
CA GLY A 320 -7.66 -17.46 12.27
C GLY A 320 -6.50 -17.30 11.29
N ASP A 321 -5.28 -17.56 11.75
CA ASP A 321 -4.07 -17.47 10.91
C ASP A 321 -4.12 -18.47 9.74
N THR A 322 -4.05 -17.95 8.51
CA THR A 322 -4.07 -18.74 7.27
C THR A 322 -2.73 -18.73 6.53
N VAL A 323 -1.71 -18.12 7.12
CA VAL A 323 -0.39 -17.93 6.52
C VAL A 323 0.66 -18.83 7.16
N THR A 324 0.81 -18.76 8.50
CA THR A 324 1.80 -19.58 9.23
C THR A 324 1.45 -21.05 9.12
N GLY A 325 2.46 -21.90 8.91
CA GLY A 325 2.24 -23.32 8.68
C GLY A 325 1.94 -23.71 7.23
N GLY A 326 1.67 -22.72 6.34
CA GLY A 326 1.43 -22.95 4.89
C GLY A 326 2.68 -22.93 4.01
N TYR A 327 3.87 -22.70 4.55
CA TYR A 327 5.10 -22.45 3.77
C TYR A 327 5.55 -23.63 2.90
N ALA A 328 5.43 -24.86 3.39
CA ALA A 328 5.79 -26.05 2.63
C ALA A 328 4.91 -26.21 1.38
N GLN A 329 3.61 -26.00 1.51
CA GLN A 329 2.68 -26.03 0.40
C GLN A 329 2.93 -24.87 -0.56
N ALA A 330 3.21 -23.68 -0.05
CA ALA A 330 3.53 -22.52 -0.87
C ALA A 330 4.78 -22.76 -1.75
N ARG A 331 5.82 -23.37 -1.20
CA ARG A 331 7.00 -23.78 -1.97
C ARG A 331 6.65 -24.81 -3.04
N ALA A 332 5.82 -25.78 -2.71
CA ALA A 332 5.39 -26.80 -3.66
C ALA A 332 4.56 -26.21 -4.81
N ASP A 333 3.68 -25.27 -4.52
CA ASP A 333 2.85 -24.58 -5.52
C ASP A 333 3.72 -23.78 -6.50
N LEU A 334 4.68 -22.97 -6.02
CA LEU A 334 5.60 -22.25 -6.90
C LEU A 334 6.50 -23.18 -7.70
N ALA A 335 7.03 -24.24 -7.09
CA ALA A 335 7.83 -25.24 -7.80
C ALA A 335 7.03 -25.96 -8.90
N ALA A 336 5.74 -26.22 -8.67
CA ALA A 336 4.87 -26.81 -9.69
C ALA A 336 4.63 -25.86 -10.87
N VAL A 337 4.48 -24.56 -10.61
CA VAL A 337 4.38 -23.51 -11.65
C VAL A 337 5.68 -23.48 -12.48
N GLU A 338 6.84 -23.51 -11.83
CA GLU A 338 8.15 -23.52 -12.52
C GLU A 338 8.36 -24.80 -13.34
N ALA A 339 7.91 -25.97 -12.84
CA ALA A 339 8.00 -27.23 -13.56
C ALA A 339 7.21 -27.23 -14.89
N LEU A 340 6.19 -26.39 -15.00
CA LEU A 340 5.44 -26.15 -16.25
C LEU A 340 6.14 -25.14 -17.19
N GLY A 341 7.35 -24.68 -16.86
CA GLY A 341 8.13 -23.75 -17.67
C GLY A 341 7.79 -22.27 -17.47
N ILE A 342 7.06 -21.92 -16.42
CA ILE A 342 6.78 -20.54 -16.06
C ILE A 342 7.85 -20.07 -15.06
N SER A 343 8.78 -19.22 -15.50
CA SER A 343 9.83 -18.69 -14.64
C SER A 343 9.26 -17.69 -13.63
N TYR A 344 9.41 -17.97 -12.35
CA TYR A 344 9.04 -17.06 -11.27
C TYR A 344 9.78 -15.72 -11.40
N ASP A 345 11.10 -15.74 -11.58
CA ASP A 345 11.94 -14.56 -11.66
C ASP A 345 11.54 -13.64 -12.84
N GLU A 346 11.24 -14.21 -13.99
CA GLU A 346 10.74 -13.45 -15.14
C GLU A 346 9.41 -12.77 -14.84
N VAL A 347 8.48 -13.49 -14.20
CA VAL A 347 7.15 -12.96 -13.86
C VAL A 347 7.29 -11.78 -12.90
N VAL A 348 8.01 -11.94 -11.80
CA VAL A 348 8.10 -10.88 -10.77
C VAL A 348 8.90 -9.67 -11.23
N THR A 349 9.94 -9.87 -12.06
CA THR A 349 10.70 -8.76 -12.68
C THR A 349 9.80 -7.97 -13.64
N ARG A 350 9.07 -8.66 -14.50
CA ARG A 350 8.10 -8.03 -15.40
C ARG A 350 7.04 -7.24 -14.65
N LEU A 351 6.52 -7.78 -13.54
CA LEU A 351 5.49 -7.10 -12.74
C LEU A 351 6.03 -5.85 -12.05
N GLU A 352 7.30 -5.82 -11.65
CA GLU A 352 7.97 -4.63 -11.12
C GLU A 352 8.04 -3.54 -12.19
N ASP A 353 8.56 -3.87 -13.38
CA ASP A 353 8.69 -2.93 -14.50
C ASP A 353 7.32 -2.40 -14.95
N GLU A 354 6.34 -3.28 -15.13
CA GLU A 354 4.97 -2.89 -15.47
C GLU A 354 4.30 -2.08 -14.37
N GLY A 355 4.64 -2.33 -13.10
CA GLY A 355 4.13 -1.60 -11.95
C GLY A 355 4.57 -0.14 -11.98
N VAL A 356 5.87 0.11 -12.20
CA VAL A 356 6.43 1.46 -12.35
C VAL A 356 5.81 2.16 -13.56
N ALA A 357 5.83 1.50 -14.74
CA ALA A 357 5.28 2.07 -15.96
C ALA A 357 3.79 2.46 -15.84
N LYS A 358 2.97 1.64 -15.18
CA LYS A 358 1.55 1.96 -14.92
C LYS A 358 1.38 3.18 -14.03
N PHE A 359 2.23 3.36 -13.03
CA PHE A 359 2.18 4.53 -12.17
C PHE A 359 2.65 5.80 -12.90
N GLU A 360 3.66 5.69 -13.77
CA GLU A 360 4.09 6.80 -14.63
C GLU A 360 2.97 7.25 -15.58
N VAL A 361 2.27 6.30 -16.20
CA VAL A 361 1.11 6.60 -17.07
C VAL A 361 0.01 7.31 -16.28
N ALA A 362 -0.38 6.76 -15.13
CA ALA A 362 -1.42 7.37 -14.29
C ALA A 362 -1.01 8.77 -13.79
N TRP A 363 0.28 8.97 -13.49
CA TRP A 363 0.81 10.29 -13.12
C TRP A 363 0.74 11.28 -14.28
N GLN A 364 1.11 10.86 -15.50
CA GLN A 364 1.01 11.70 -16.67
C GLN A 364 -0.45 12.09 -16.97
N ASP A 365 -1.37 11.15 -16.88
CA ASP A 365 -2.81 11.40 -17.05
C ASP A 365 -3.33 12.41 -16.00
N LEU A 366 -2.85 12.32 -14.76
CA LEU A 366 -3.15 13.30 -13.71
C LEU A 366 -2.62 14.69 -14.06
N LEU A 367 -1.34 14.79 -14.49
CA LEU A 367 -0.75 16.07 -14.91
C LEU A 367 -1.54 16.69 -16.07
N ASP A 368 -1.93 15.90 -17.05
CA ASP A 368 -2.69 16.38 -18.22
C ASP A 368 -4.09 16.86 -17.84
N ALA A 369 -4.77 16.17 -16.92
CA ALA A 369 -6.06 16.58 -16.37
C ALA A 369 -5.96 17.91 -15.61
N VAL A 370 -4.97 18.06 -14.75
CA VAL A 370 -4.73 19.30 -13.98
C VAL A 370 -4.33 20.45 -14.92
N LYS A 371 -3.46 20.21 -15.91
CA LYS A 371 -3.08 21.20 -16.92
C LYS A 371 -4.30 21.75 -17.66
N LYS A 372 -5.20 20.87 -18.07
CA LYS A 372 -6.46 21.26 -18.74
C LYS A 372 -7.33 22.11 -17.83
N SER A 373 -7.46 21.74 -16.56
CA SER A 373 -8.28 22.45 -15.56
C SER A 373 -7.71 23.83 -15.23
N LEU A 374 -6.39 23.94 -15.06
CA LEU A 374 -5.71 25.24 -14.84
C LEU A 374 -5.88 26.17 -16.05
N GLY A 375 -5.72 25.65 -17.27
CA GLY A 375 -5.88 26.43 -18.49
C GLY A 375 -7.29 26.97 -18.70
N SER A 376 -8.32 26.21 -18.37
CA SER A 376 -9.71 26.67 -18.46
C SER A 376 -10.04 27.75 -17.43
N LYS A 377 -9.54 27.64 -16.20
CA LYS A 377 -9.80 28.61 -15.11
C LYS A 377 -8.94 29.89 -15.24
N GLY A 378 -7.73 29.80 -15.81
CA GLY A 378 -6.90 30.96 -16.12
C GLY A 378 -7.48 31.84 -17.26
N ALA A 379 -8.21 31.22 -18.20
CA ALA A 379 -8.91 31.94 -19.26
C ALA A 379 -10.18 32.68 -18.75
N ASP A 380 -10.77 32.21 -17.65
CA ASP A 380 -11.95 32.84 -17.03
C ASP A 380 -11.56 33.97 -16.05
N ALA A 381 -10.27 34.16 -15.76
CA ALA A 381 -9.74 35.15 -14.82
C ALA A 381 -9.26 36.46 -15.50
N GLU A 382 -9.23 36.51 -16.85
CA GLU A 382 -9.00 37.73 -17.67
C GLU A 382 -10.35 38.30 -18.16
#